data_ea3788b45211c82b6413ec31ae188528
#
_entry.id   ea3788b45211c82b6413ec31ae188528
#
_cell.length_a   1.000
_cell.length_b   1.000
_cell.length_c   1.000
_cell.angle_alpha   90.00
_cell.angle_beta   90.00
_cell.angle_gamma   90.00
#
_symmetry.space_group_name_H-M   'P 1'
#
loop_
_entity.id
_entity.type
_entity.pdbx_description
1 polymer ?
#
loop_
_entity_poly.entity_id
_entity_poly.type
_entity_poly.pdbx_seq_one_letter_code
_entity_poly.pdbx_strand_id
1 'polypeptide(L)'
;YFMGWLKNATDFLESIKTADGESVPVIWRPWHEHTGNWFWWGQKLCTTEQYKALWQMTYDYMVNERGLDNLVWSYSPGAGELSSAEVYGERYPGDDIIDMVGFDCYYYSTREDYINTMTNALDITVAFAKEHGKIAAVTETGYEGVKDPKWWTEVLYESLKDYPVSYVLVWRNACDAHMQHHFYAPFPEHESAADFRAFASLEQILMIK
;
A
#
# COMPACT_ATOMS: atom_id res chain seq x y z
N TYR A 1 11.69 -22.42 -8.29
CA TYR A 1 11.92 -20.97 -8.42
C TYR A 1 11.26 -20.17 -7.29
N PHE A 2 9.94 -20.32 -7.06
CA PHE A 2 9.20 -19.53 -6.08
C PHE A 2 9.77 -19.64 -4.65
N MET A 3 9.96 -20.85 -4.12
CA MET A 3 10.53 -21.06 -2.78
C MET A 3 11.94 -20.46 -2.62
N GLY A 4 12.73 -20.41 -3.70
CA GLY A 4 14.03 -19.71 -3.66
C GLY A 4 13.90 -18.20 -3.49
N TRP A 5 12.91 -17.57 -4.12
CA TRP A 5 12.61 -16.16 -3.94
C TRP A 5 12.10 -15.86 -2.53
N LEU A 6 11.17 -16.69 -2.06
CA LEU A 6 10.62 -16.55 -0.71
C LEU A 6 11.72 -16.70 0.35
N LYS A 7 12.61 -17.68 0.17
CA LYS A 7 13.80 -17.84 1.03
C LYS A 7 14.67 -16.59 1.05
N ASN A 8 15.00 -16.03 -0.13
CA ASN A 8 15.85 -14.85 -0.20
C ASN A 8 15.20 -13.63 0.47
N ALA A 9 13.89 -13.44 0.28
CA ALA A 9 13.15 -12.38 0.96
C ALA A 9 13.15 -12.58 2.48
N THR A 10 12.94 -13.81 2.95
CA THR A 10 12.98 -14.16 4.36
C THR A 10 14.37 -13.93 4.97
N ASP A 11 15.44 -14.41 4.30
CA ASP A 11 16.83 -14.20 4.75
C ASP A 11 17.15 -12.70 4.87
N PHE A 12 16.67 -11.88 3.93
CA PHE A 12 16.82 -10.43 3.99
C PHE A 12 16.10 -9.84 5.20
N LEU A 13 14.83 -10.19 5.42
CA LEU A 13 14.03 -9.70 6.54
C LEU A 13 14.64 -10.10 7.89
N GLU A 14 15.13 -11.33 8.03
CA GLU A 14 15.86 -11.80 9.23
C GLU A 14 17.14 -10.98 9.49
N SER A 15 17.78 -10.47 8.43
CA SER A 15 18.99 -9.67 8.53
C SER A 15 18.76 -8.23 8.99
N ILE A 16 17.52 -7.74 8.96
CA ILE A 16 17.19 -6.36 9.35
C ILE A 16 17.14 -6.27 10.87
N LYS A 17 18.22 -5.83 11.46
CA LYS A 17 18.42 -5.72 12.91
C LYS A 17 18.81 -4.30 13.31
N THR A 18 18.45 -3.91 14.51
CA THR A 18 19.01 -2.73 15.19
C THR A 18 20.49 -2.97 15.55
N ALA A 19 21.18 -1.92 15.97
CA ALA A 19 22.57 -2.04 16.47
C ALA A 19 22.69 -3.01 17.65
N ASP A 20 21.64 -3.16 18.46
CA ASP A 20 21.57 -4.04 19.62
C ASP A 20 21.14 -5.47 19.26
N GLY A 21 20.90 -5.76 17.98
CA GLY A 21 20.53 -7.08 17.46
C GLY A 21 19.03 -7.40 17.49
N GLU A 22 18.19 -6.48 17.90
CA GLU A 22 16.73 -6.65 17.89
C GLU A 22 16.17 -6.62 16.47
N SER A 23 15.16 -7.44 16.20
CA SER A 23 14.45 -7.43 14.89
C SER A 23 13.70 -6.11 14.68
N VAL A 24 13.90 -5.48 13.53
CA VAL A 24 13.16 -4.27 13.17
C VAL A 24 11.76 -4.65 12.68
N PRO A 25 10.68 -4.07 13.21
CA PRO A 25 9.33 -4.29 12.68
C PRO A 25 9.22 -3.86 11.21
N VAL A 26 8.64 -4.72 10.37
CA VAL A 26 8.50 -4.48 8.92
C VAL A 26 7.07 -4.70 8.49
N ILE A 27 6.47 -3.72 7.79
CA ILE A 27 5.21 -3.93 7.10
C ILE A 27 5.51 -4.77 5.85
N TRP A 28 5.03 -6.01 5.87
CA TRP A 28 5.19 -6.98 4.79
C TRP A 28 3.91 -7.02 3.96
N ARG A 29 4.00 -6.54 2.71
CA ARG A 29 2.85 -6.39 1.81
C ARG A 29 3.06 -7.20 0.51
N PRO A 30 3.02 -8.52 0.60
CA PRO A 30 3.14 -9.38 -0.58
C PRO A 30 1.82 -9.42 -1.36
N TRP A 31 1.88 -9.84 -2.62
CA TRP A 31 0.73 -10.18 -3.45
C TRP A 31 -0.29 -9.05 -3.60
N HIS A 32 0.18 -7.80 -3.54
CA HIS A 32 -0.64 -6.58 -3.68
C HIS A 32 -1.29 -6.44 -5.06
N GLU A 33 -2.24 -5.52 -5.19
CA GLU A 33 -2.93 -5.19 -6.43
C GLU A 33 -3.49 -6.41 -7.18
N HIS A 34 -3.91 -7.44 -6.44
CA HIS A 34 -4.41 -8.70 -6.97
C HIS A 34 -5.71 -8.56 -7.77
N THR A 35 -6.42 -7.44 -7.67
CA THR A 35 -7.58 -7.07 -8.49
C THR A 35 -7.17 -6.70 -9.91
N GLY A 36 -5.92 -6.32 -10.14
CA GLY A 36 -5.32 -6.13 -11.45
C GLY A 36 -4.89 -7.43 -12.15
N ASN A 37 -4.35 -7.30 -13.37
CA ASN A 37 -3.93 -8.46 -14.17
C ASN A 37 -2.48 -8.37 -14.68
N TRP A 38 -1.70 -7.44 -14.15
CA TRP A 38 -0.30 -7.25 -14.49
C TRP A 38 0.66 -8.14 -13.69
N PHE A 39 0.19 -8.69 -12.57
CA PHE A 39 0.92 -9.68 -11.79
C PHE A 39 0.36 -11.09 -12.03
N TRP A 40 1.21 -12.13 -11.95
CA TRP A 40 0.80 -13.52 -12.12
C TRP A 40 -0.19 -14.02 -11.05
N TRP A 41 -0.28 -13.32 -9.90
CA TRP A 41 -1.28 -13.57 -8.85
C TRP A 41 -2.58 -12.75 -9.03
N GLY A 42 -2.69 -12.01 -10.14
CA GLY A 42 -3.89 -11.22 -10.46
C GLY A 42 -5.14 -12.06 -10.67
N GLN A 43 -6.31 -11.45 -10.47
CA GLN A 43 -7.60 -12.15 -10.42
C GLN A 43 -7.98 -12.94 -11.69
N LYS A 44 -7.45 -12.60 -12.87
CA LYS A 44 -7.68 -13.37 -14.11
C LYS A 44 -6.68 -14.49 -14.33
N LEU A 45 -5.61 -14.55 -13.55
CA LEU A 45 -4.49 -15.48 -13.72
C LEU A 45 -4.40 -16.48 -12.56
N CYS A 46 -5.00 -16.16 -11.43
CA CYS A 46 -4.95 -16.93 -10.21
C CYS A 46 -6.35 -16.94 -9.56
N THR A 47 -6.92 -18.12 -9.30
CA THR A 47 -8.24 -18.20 -8.65
C THR A 47 -8.19 -17.69 -7.21
N THR A 48 -9.35 -17.41 -6.62
CA THR A 48 -9.46 -16.99 -5.21
C THR A 48 -8.82 -18.00 -4.26
N GLU A 49 -9.08 -19.31 -4.48
CA GLU A 49 -8.52 -20.39 -3.66
C GLU A 49 -6.99 -20.48 -3.81
N GLN A 50 -6.48 -20.34 -5.03
CA GLN A 50 -5.04 -20.36 -5.31
C GLN A 50 -4.35 -19.14 -4.65
N TYR A 51 -4.99 -17.98 -4.70
CA TYR A 51 -4.46 -16.77 -4.08
C TYR A 51 -4.42 -16.89 -2.54
N LYS A 52 -5.49 -17.39 -1.93
CA LYS A 52 -5.51 -17.65 -0.47
C LYS A 52 -4.49 -18.71 -0.06
N ALA A 53 -4.34 -19.77 -0.87
CA ALA A 53 -3.30 -20.78 -0.63
C ALA A 53 -1.87 -20.21 -0.76
N LEU A 54 -1.65 -19.25 -1.67
CA LEU A 54 -0.37 -18.55 -1.81
C LEU A 54 -0.05 -17.73 -0.55
N TRP A 55 -1.03 -17.03 0.01
CA TRP A 55 -0.90 -16.32 1.28
C TRP A 55 -0.56 -17.26 2.43
N GLN A 56 -1.34 -18.34 2.57
CA GLN A 56 -1.13 -19.33 3.64
C GLN A 56 0.28 -19.94 3.56
N MET A 57 0.71 -20.34 2.36
CA MET A 57 2.04 -20.92 2.15
C MET A 57 3.15 -19.91 2.48
N THR A 58 2.95 -18.63 2.14
CA THR A 58 3.93 -17.57 2.45
C THR A 58 4.03 -17.35 3.95
N TYR A 59 2.89 -17.27 4.64
CA TYR A 59 2.80 -17.12 6.08
C TYR A 59 3.43 -18.32 6.81
N ASP A 60 3.04 -19.53 6.44
CA ASP A 60 3.54 -20.76 7.07
C ASP A 60 5.07 -20.85 6.96
N TYR A 61 5.62 -20.55 5.78
CA TYR A 61 7.06 -20.56 5.59
C TYR A 61 7.75 -19.50 6.45
N MET A 62 7.32 -18.23 6.37
CA MET A 62 8.02 -17.13 7.05
C MET A 62 7.85 -17.16 8.56
N VAL A 63 6.63 -17.45 9.05
CA VAL A 63 6.32 -17.42 10.49
C VAL A 63 6.53 -18.78 11.13
N ASN A 64 5.88 -19.84 10.61
CA ASN A 64 5.86 -21.13 11.29
C ASN A 64 7.15 -21.95 11.08
N GLU A 65 7.78 -21.88 9.89
CA GLU A 65 9.01 -22.61 9.61
C GLU A 65 10.27 -21.80 9.97
N ARG A 66 10.29 -20.49 9.64
CA ARG A 66 11.46 -19.62 9.82
C ARG A 66 11.44 -18.80 11.12
N GLY A 67 10.27 -18.66 11.76
CA GLY A 67 10.11 -17.99 13.04
C GLY A 67 10.19 -16.46 13.00
N LEU A 68 9.85 -15.82 11.86
CA LEU A 68 9.75 -14.36 11.79
C LEU A 68 8.55 -13.88 12.60
N ASP A 69 8.80 -13.05 13.61
CA ASP A 69 7.79 -12.50 14.53
C ASP A 69 7.67 -10.96 14.47
N ASN A 70 8.44 -10.34 13.58
CA ASN A 70 8.55 -8.88 13.43
C ASN A 70 7.80 -8.32 12.20
N LEU A 71 6.94 -9.12 11.56
CA LEU A 71 6.21 -8.71 10.36
C LEU A 71 4.81 -8.22 10.71
N VAL A 72 4.42 -7.09 10.13
CA VAL A 72 3.04 -6.59 10.06
C VAL A 72 2.50 -6.94 8.69
N TRP A 73 1.59 -7.90 8.61
CA TRP A 73 1.07 -8.45 7.36
C TRP A 73 -0.01 -7.55 6.76
N SER A 74 0.22 -7.04 5.56
CA SER A 74 -0.66 -6.06 4.90
C SER A 74 -1.28 -6.59 3.62
N TYR A 75 -2.62 -6.55 3.55
CA TYR A 75 -3.42 -6.90 2.38
C TYR A 75 -3.87 -5.63 1.65
N SER A 76 -3.66 -5.55 0.33
CA SER A 76 -4.03 -4.37 -0.47
C SER A 76 -4.41 -4.69 -1.91
N PRO A 77 -5.69 -4.63 -2.28
CA PRO A 77 -6.15 -4.61 -3.66
C PRO A 77 -5.88 -3.25 -4.34
N GLY A 78 -5.97 -3.20 -5.66
CA GLY A 78 -6.08 -1.94 -6.41
C GLY A 78 -7.47 -1.33 -6.26
N ALA A 79 -7.57 -0.02 -6.10
CA ALA A 79 -8.82 0.70 -5.81
C ALA A 79 -9.84 0.67 -6.97
N GLY A 80 -9.36 0.62 -8.21
CA GLY A 80 -10.24 0.76 -9.40
C GLY A 80 -11.31 -0.31 -9.55
N GLU A 81 -11.13 -1.48 -8.95
CA GLU A 81 -12.06 -2.61 -9.02
C GLU A 81 -12.93 -2.76 -7.74
N LEU A 82 -12.75 -1.88 -6.75
CA LEU A 82 -13.46 -1.96 -5.48
C LEU A 82 -14.86 -1.34 -5.60
N SER A 83 -15.87 -2.20 -5.58
CA SER A 83 -17.29 -1.78 -5.65
C SER A 83 -18.07 -2.02 -4.35
N SER A 84 -17.57 -2.88 -3.46
CA SER A 84 -18.20 -3.17 -2.16
C SER A 84 -17.23 -3.88 -1.21
N ALA A 85 -17.64 -4.01 0.06
CA ALA A 85 -16.90 -4.77 1.07
C ALA A 85 -16.79 -6.26 0.72
N GLU A 86 -17.80 -6.84 0.07
CA GLU A 86 -17.77 -8.23 -0.39
C GLU A 86 -16.70 -8.44 -1.46
N VAL A 87 -16.59 -7.51 -2.42
CA VAL A 87 -15.53 -7.54 -3.45
C VAL A 87 -14.16 -7.36 -2.82
N TYR A 88 -14.03 -6.45 -1.85
CA TYR A 88 -12.78 -6.26 -1.09
C TYR A 88 -12.37 -7.54 -0.36
N GLY A 89 -13.30 -8.21 0.31
CA GLY A 89 -13.08 -9.41 1.12
C GLY A 89 -13.00 -10.72 0.32
N GLU A 90 -13.38 -10.77 -0.96
CA GLU A 90 -13.45 -12.01 -1.73
C GLU A 90 -12.15 -12.83 -1.67
N ARG A 91 -11.03 -12.16 -1.81
CA ARG A 91 -9.69 -12.77 -1.82
C ARG A 91 -8.91 -12.57 -0.50
N TYR A 92 -9.54 -11.99 0.51
CA TYR A 92 -8.92 -11.76 1.82
C TYR A 92 -8.49 -13.08 2.46
N PRO A 93 -7.21 -13.21 2.88
CA PRO A 93 -6.67 -14.49 3.36
C PRO A 93 -7.12 -14.88 4.78
N GLY A 94 -7.68 -13.94 5.54
CA GLY A 94 -8.23 -14.19 6.86
C GLY A 94 -7.57 -13.36 7.98
N ASP A 95 -8.32 -13.24 9.08
CA ASP A 95 -7.92 -12.41 10.22
C ASP A 95 -6.71 -12.93 10.99
N ASP A 96 -6.45 -14.25 10.91
CA ASP A 96 -5.32 -14.88 11.58
C ASP A 96 -3.97 -14.59 10.88
N ILE A 97 -4.01 -14.11 9.62
CA ILE A 97 -2.82 -13.81 8.83
C ILE A 97 -2.57 -12.31 8.75
N ILE A 98 -3.63 -11.52 8.55
CA ILE A 98 -3.53 -10.09 8.22
C ILE A 98 -3.64 -9.23 9.48
N ASP A 99 -2.72 -8.26 9.59
CA ASP A 99 -2.72 -7.23 10.64
C ASP A 99 -3.26 -5.89 10.12
N MET A 100 -3.01 -5.60 8.86
CA MET A 100 -3.31 -4.33 8.20
C MET A 100 -4.01 -4.55 6.87
N VAL A 101 -4.97 -3.69 6.56
CA VAL A 101 -5.68 -3.68 5.28
C VAL A 101 -5.53 -2.30 4.62
N GLY A 102 -5.39 -2.29 3.32
CA GLY A 102 -5.20 -1.06 2.55
C GLY A 102 -5.64 -1.20 1.11
N PHE A 103 -5.29 -0.23 0.31
CA PHE A 103 -5.51 -0.25 -1.15
C PHE A 103 -4.52 0.66 -1.85
N ASP A 104 -4.35 0.45 -3.16
CA ASP A 104 -3.49 1.25 -4.03
C ASP A 104 -4.35 2.07 -4.99
N CYS A 105 -4.21 3.40 -4.96
CA CYS A 105 -5.04 4.32 -5.75
C CYS A 105 -4.18 5.42 -6.39
N TYR A 106 -4.15 5.46 -7.71
CA TYR A 106 -3.34 6.41 -8.47
C TYR A 106 -4.19 7.39 -9.28
N TYR A 107 -3.66 8.59 -9.47
CA TYR A 107 -4.27 9.63 -10.30
C TYR A 107 -3.92 9.40 -11.79
N TYR A 108 -4.83 8.76 -12.53
CA TYR A 108 -4.61 8.46 -13.96
C TYR A 108 -5.40 9.33 -14.93
N SER A 109 -6.51 9.92 -14.49
CA SER A 109 -7.45 10.61 -15.39
C SER A 109 -7.73 12.05 -14.95
N THR A 110 -8.77 12.27 -14.17
CA THR A 110 -9.20 13.59 -13.69
C THR A 110 -9.12 13.69 -12.15
N ARG A 111 -9.13 14.92 -11.63
CA ARG A 111 -9.23 15.19 -10.20
C ARG A 111 -10.49 14.52 -9.60
N GLU A 112 -11.61 14.65 -10.29
CA GLU A 112 -12.89 14.10 -9.84
C GLU A 112 -12.85 12.57 -9.78
N ASP A 113 -12.35 11.91 -10.82
CA ASP A 113 -12.23 10.45 -10.85
C ASP A 113 -11.32 9.93 -9.75
N TYR A 114 -10.19 10.62 -9.51
CA TYR A 114 -9.27 10.24 -8.43
C TYR A 114 -9.94 10.39 -7.05
N ILE A 115 -10.57 11.54 -6.77
CA ILE A 115 -11.25 11.78 -5.49
C ILE A 115 -12.36 10.74 -5.28
N ASN A 116 -13.19 10.48 -6.28
CA ASN A 116 -14.27 9.50 -6.20
C ASN A 116 -13.75 8.08 -5.96
N THR A 117 -12.68 7.68 -6.66
CA THR A 117 -12.05 6.36 -6.46
C THR A 117 -11.42 6.24 -5.09
N MET A 118 -10.67 7.26 -4.66
CA MET A 118 -10.01 7.31 -3.35
C MET A 118 -11.03 7.23 -2.21
N THR A 119 -12.07 8.07 -2.23
CA THR A 119 -13.08 8.11 -1.17
C THR A 119 -13.90 6.83 -1.12
N ASN A 120 -14.30 6.27 -2.27
CA ASN A 120 -14.96 4.97 -2.31
C ASN A 120 -14.09 3.85 -1.70
N ALA A 121 -12.81 3.80 -2.05
CA ALA A 121 -11.88 2.81 -1.51
C ALA A 121 -11.63 3.02 0.00
N LEU A 122 -11.57 4.26 0.47
CA LEU A 122 -11.46 4.62 1.89
C LEU A 122 -12.70 4.16 2.67
N ASP A 123 -13.91 4.45 2.18
CA ASP A 123 -15.17 4.02 2.80
C ASP A 123 -15.20 2.49 2.99
N ILE A 124 -14.87 1.75 1.95
CA ILE A 124 -14.84 0.29 1.98
C ILE A 124 -13.75 -0.23 2.93
N THR A 125 -12.53 0.26 2.77
CA THR A 125 -11.37 -0.25 3.53
C THR A 125 -11.45 0.06 5.00
N VAL A 126 -11.87 1.27 5.38
CA VAL A 126 -12.02 1.67 6.80
C VAL A 126 -13.16 0.91 7.47
N ALA A 127 -14.28 0.70 6.76
CA ALA A 127 -15.38 -0.11 7.27
C ALA A 127 -14.93 -1.57 7.48
N PHE A 128 -14.23 -2.16 6.49
CA PHE A 128 -13.68 -3.51 6.57
C PHE A 128 -12.65 -3.64 7.70
N ALA A 129 -11.74 -2.68 7.83
CA ALA A 129 -10.76 -2.65 8.93
C ALA A 129 -11.43 -2.65 10.30
N LYS A 130 -12.48 -1.84 10.47
CA LYS A 130 -13.25 -1.77 11.71
C LYS A 130 -13.97 -3.08 12.03
N GLU A 131 -14.60 -3.70 11.02
CA GLU A 131 -15.31 -4.98 11.18
C GLU A 131 -14.37 -6.11 11.58
N HIS A 132 -13.19 -6.17 10.98
CA HIS A 132 -12.18 -7.23 11.19
C HIS A 132 -11.14 -6.89 12.28
N GLY A 133 -11.25 -5.74 12.95
CA GLY A 133 -10.30 -5.31 13.98
C GLY A 133 -8.88 -5.06 13.43
N LYS A 134 -8.77 -4.55 12.20
CA LYS A 134 -7.49 -4.30 11.50
C LYS A 134 -7.16 -2.82 11.42
N ILE A 135 -5.92 -2.52 11.09
CA ILE A 135 -5.42 -1.17 10.84
C ILE A 135 -5.64 -0.82 9.36
N ALA A 136 -6.23 0.35 9.08
CA ALA A 136 -6.42 0.83 7.71
C ALA A 136 -5.24 1.68 7.23
N ALA A 137 -4.89 1.58 5.94
CA ALA A 137 -3.87 2.41 5.30
C ALA A 137 -4.19 2.70 3.82
N VAL A 138 -3.60 3.77 3.28
CA VAL A 138 -3.46 3.93 1.82
C VAL A 138 -2.07 3.42 1.46
N THR A 139 -2.02 2.19 1.00
CA THR A 139 -0.78 1.43 0.82
C THR A 139 0.06 1.90 -0.34
N GLU A 140 -0.58 2.47 -1.37
CA GLU A 140 0.08 3.24 -2.43
C GLU A 140 -0.85 4.32 -2.98
N THR A 141 -0.29 5.47 -3.30
CA THR A 141 -0.95 6.51 -4.07
C THR A 141 0.07 7.32 -4.87
N GLY A 142 -0.40 8.19 -5.74
CA GLY A 142 0.45 9.15 -6.42
C GLY A 142 -0.14 9.74 -7.69
N TYR A 143 0.43 10.86 -8.08
CA TYR A 143 0.20 11.54 -9.35
C TYR A 143 1.52 11.69 -10.08
N GLU A 144 1.74 10.92 -11.14
CA GLU A 144 3.00 10.95 -11.87
C GLU A 144 3.29 12.34 -12.43
N GLY A 145 4.46 12.88 -12.04
CA GLY A 145 4.89 14.22 -12.42
C GLY A 145 4.20 15.36 -11.68
N VAL A 146 3.26 15.08 -10.78
CA VAL A 146 2.53 16.06 -9.93
C VAL A 146 2.18 17.35 -10.67
N LYS A 147 1.49 17.22 -11.81
CA LYS A 147 1.19 18.32 -12.73
C LYS A 147 0.17 19.35 -12.20
N ASP A 148 -0.52 19.02 -11.10
CA ASP A 148 -1.37 19.95 -10.36
C ASP A 148 -0.57 20.52 -9.19
N PRO A 149 -0.23 21.84 -9.21
CA PRO A 149 0.58 22.45 -8.16
C PRO A 149 -0.11 22.46 -6.78
N LYS A 150 -1.41 22.14 -6.71
CA LYS A 150 -2.22 22.08 -5.50
C LYS A 150 -2.68 20.67 -5.13
N TRP A 151 -2.11 19.63 -5.76
CA TRP A 151 -2.52 18.26 -5.55
C TRP A 151 -2.42 17.79 -4.09
N TRP A 152 -1.40 18.24 -3.36
CA TRP A 152 -1.14 17.78 -2.00
C TRP A 152 -2.20 18.23 -0.99
N THR A 153 -2.54 19.51 -1.02
CA THR A 153 -3.51 20.06 -0.05
C THR A 153 -4.95 19.95 -0.53
N GLU A 154 -5.21 20.19 -1.83
CA GLU A 154 -6.58 20.28 -2.34
C GLU A 154 -7.13 18.99 -2.92
N VAL A 155 -6.29 17.97 -3.14
CA VAL A 155 -6.70 16.66 -3.67
C VAL A 155 -6.40 15.56 -2.66
N LEU A 156 -5.13 15.30 -2.39
CA LEU A 156 -4.75 14.18 -1.51
C LEU A 156 -5.26 14.40 -0.08
N TYR A 157 -4.92 15.52 0.54
CA TYR A 157 -5.33 15.80 1.92
C TYR A 157 -6.85 15.87 2.08
N GLU A 158 -7.55 16.57 1.17
CA GLU A 158 -9.00 16.67 1.21
C GLU A 158 -9.70 15.30 1.11
N SER A 159 -9.11 14.35 0.39
CA SER A 159 -9.63 12.99 0.31
C SER A 159 -9.39 12.15 1.58
N LEU A 160 -8.38 12.50 2.39
CA LEU A 160 -7.91 11.68 3.51
C LEU A 160 -8.33 12.19 4.89
N LYS A 161 -8.50 13.49 5.07
CA LYS A 161 -8.54 14.19 6.37
C LYS A 161 -9.59 13.66 7.36
N ASP A 162 -10.67 13.08 6.86
CA ASP A 162 -11.79 12.59 7.66
C ASP A 162 -11.73 11.06 7.92
N TYR A 163 -10.65 10.38 7.46
CA TYR A 163 -10.50 8.93 7.57
C TYR A 163 -9.38 8.54 8.54
N PRO A 164 -9.59 7.52 9.40
CA PRO A 164 -8.61 7.04 10.35
C PRO A 164 -7.63 6.06 9.69
N VAL A 165 -6.78 6.56 8.78
CA VAL A 165 -5.71 5.76 8.17
C VAL A 165 -4.40 5.92 8.91
N SER A 166 -3.64 4.85 9.03
CA SER A 166 -2.37 4.83 9.78
C SER A 166 -1.21 5.43 9.01
N TYR A 167 -1.17 5.23 7.70
CA TYR A 167 -0.21 5.85 6.82
C TYR A 167 -0.73 5.99 5.39
N VAL A 168 -0.04 6.82 4.63
CA VAL A 168 -0.21 6.98 3.18
C VAL A 168 1.18 6.88 2.55
N LEU A 169 1.38 5.91 1.66
CA LEU A 169 2.61 5.78 0.90
C LEU A 169 2.42 6.44 -0.47
N VAL A 170 3.20 7.49 -0.70
CA VAL A 170 3.31 8.06 -2.05
C VAL A 170 4.38 7.30 -2.82
N TRP A 171 4.02 6.80 -4.02
CA TRP A 171 4.93 6.02 -4.85
C TRP A 171 6.24 6.77 -5.11
N ARG A 172 7.18 6.08 -5.66
CA ARG A 172 8.60 6.45 -5.67
C ARG A 172 8.99 7.52 -6.69
N ASN A 173 10.07 8.23 -6.43
CA ASN A 173 10.82 8.94 -7.44
C ASN A 173 11.88 8.00 -8.03
N ALA A 174 11.87 7.82 -9.35
CA ALA A 174 12.89 7.02 -10.03
C ALA A 174 14.23 7.75 -10.01
N CYS A 175 15.30 7.00 -9.78
CA CYS A 175 16.68 7.51 -9.88
C CYS A 175 17.35 7.16 -11.22
N ASP A 176 16.62 6.52 -12.13
CA ASP A 176 17.12 6.15 -13.47
C ASP A 176 17.01 7.33 -14.43
N ALA A 177 18.11 7.68 -15.10
CA ALA A 177 18.16 8.76 -16.10
C ALA A 177 17.19 8.56 -17.28
N HIS A 178 16.76 7.33 -17.55
CA HIS A 178 15.76 7.02 -18.58
C HIS A 178 14.31 7.22 -18.11
N MET A 179 14.09 7.47 -16.83
CA MET A 179 12.77 7.63 -16.21
C MET A 179 12.59 9.03 -15.59
N GLN A 180 13.06 10.07 -16.27
CA GLN A 180 13.10 11.45 -15.75
C GLN A 180 11.72 12.02 -15.35
N HIS A 181 10.64 11.50 -15.92
CA HIS A 181 9.27 11.94 -15.60
C HIS A 181 8.56 11.02 -14.58
N HIS A 182 9.21 9.94 -14.17
CA HIS A 182 8.65 8.98 -13.22
C HIS A 182 8.98 9.41 -11.78
N PHE A 183 8.29 10.44 -11.32
CA PHE A 183 8.36 10.92 -9.95
C PHE A 183 6.94 11.24 -9.43
N TYR A 184 6.74 11.08 -8.13
CA TYR A 184 5.47 11.25 -7.44
C TYR A 184 5.57 12.20 -6.23
N ALA A 185 6.78 12.57 -5.83
CA ALA A 185 7.03 13.62 -4.85
C ALA A 185 7.88 14.73 -5.45
N PRO A 186 7.64 16.00 -5.10
CA PRO A 186 8.32 17.13 -5.74
C PRO A 186 9.79 17.26 -5.30
N PHE A 187 10.63 17.78 -6.17
CA PHE A 187 11.94 18.30 -5.83
C PHE A 187 11.83 19.80 -5.49
N PRO A 188 12.85 20.42 -4.88
CA PRO A 188 12.74 21.78 -4.32
C PRO A 188 12.23 22.87 -5.27
N GLU A 189 12.57 22.82 -6.55
CA GLU A 189 12.19 23.78 -7.58
C GLU A 189 10.90 23.41 -8.33
N HIS A 190 10.27 22.28 -7.98
CA HIS A 190 9.04 21.84 -8.63
C HIS A 190 7.86 22.77 -8.26
N GLU A 191 6.95 23.02 -9.21
CA GLU A 191 5.81 23.90 -9.02
C GLU A 191 4.91 23.53 -7.84
N SER A 192 4.77 22.23 -7.53
CA SER A 192 4.00 21.76 -6.36
C SER A 192 4.78 21.73 -5.05
N ALA A 193 6.08 22.12 -5.04
CA ALA A 193 6.91 22.02 -3.83
C ALA A 193 6.42 22.92 -2.67
N ALA A 194 5.84 24.07 -2.97
CA ALA A 194 5.27 24.94 -1.95
C ALA A 194 4.04 24.33 -1.31
N ASP A 195 3.18 23.69 -2.10
CA ASP A 195 1.98 23.00 -1.65
C ASP A 195 2.33 21.74 -0.84
N PHE A 196 3.35 20.98 -1.26
CA PHE A 196 3.87 19.85 -0.50
C PHE A 196 4.39 20.27 0.89
N ARG A 197 5.11 21.38 0.99
CA ARG A 197 5.54 21.91 2.31
C ARG A 197 4.36 22.31 3.18
N ALA A 198 3.32 22.92 2.59
CA ALA A 198 2.08 23.24 3.31
C ALA A 198 1.40 21.97 3.81
N PHE A 199 1.25 20.94 2.95
CA PHE A 199 0.74 19.63 3.32
C PHE A 199 1.55 18.99 4.46
N ALA A 200 2.88 18.95 4.35
CA ALA A 200 3.77 18.36 5.34
C ALA A 200 3.78 19.10 6.70
N SER A 201 3.21 20.31 6.73
CA SER A 201 3.11 21.14 7.95
C SER A 201 1.74 21.02 8.64
N LEU A 202 0.80 20.26 8.07
CA LEU A 202 -0.50 20.01 8.69
C LEU A 202 -0.33 19.15 9.94
N GLU A 203 -1.09 19.44 11.00
CA GLU A 203 -0.98 18.78 12.30
C GLU A 203 -1.19 17.25 12.20
N GLN A 204 -2.05 16.81 11.29
CA GLN A 204 -2.36 15.41 11.07
C GLN A 204 -1.30 14.66 10.25
N ILE A 205 -0.35 15.37 9.64
CA ILE A 205 0.64 14.80 8.74
C ILE A 205 1.99 14.63 9.46
N LEU A 206 2.36 13.38 9.70
CA LEU A 206 3.68 13.03 10.23
C LEU A 206 4.56 12.54 9.08
N MET A 207 5.60 13.32 8.76
CA MET A 207 6.58 12.91 7.74
C MET A 207 7.66 12.05 8.38
N ILE A 208 7.97 10.91 7.76
CA ILE A 208 9.16 10.11 8.13
C ILE A 208 10.40 10.93 7.73
N LYS A 209 11.30 11.13 8.68
CA LYS A 209 12.54 11.90 8.50
C LYS A 209 13.71 10.99 8.21
#